data_c0947f0b648b0521fc541f0fe87bbb5f
#
_entry.id   c0947f0b648b0521fc541f0fe87bbb5f
#
_cell.length_a   1.000
_cell.length_b   1.000
_cell.length_c   1.000
_cell.angle_alpha   90.00
_cell.angle_beta   90.00
_cell.angle_gamma   90.00
#
_symmetry.space_group_name_H-M   'P 1'
#
loop_
_entity.id
_entity.type
_entity.pdbx_description
1 polymer ?
#
loop_
_entity_poly.entity_id
_entity_poly.type
_entity_poly.pdbx_seq_one_letter_code
_entity_poly.pdbx_strand_id
1 'polypeptide(L)' 'VNSKTNFGRKVITQLFTKIKRNPKQYINIKKYTNLNTERIICDYIAGMTDRYAINLYNQIK' A
#
# COMPACT_ATOMS: atom_id res chain seq x y z
N VAL A 1 -12.11 -10.89 17.12
CA VAL A 1 -11.36 -10.70 15.92
C VAL A 1 -11.91 -11.56 14.82
N ASN A 2 -12.14 -10.98 13.70
CA ASN A 2 -12.79 -11.67 12.61
C ASN A 2 -11.86 -11.80 11.39
N SER A 3 -12.29 -12.64 10.46
CA SER A 3 -11.48 -12.94 9.28
C SER A 3 -11.26 -11.73 8.37
N LYS A 4 -12.19 -10.78 8.40
CA LYS A 4 -12.03 -9.56 7.60
C LYS A 4 -10.79 -8.78 8.00
N THR A 5 -10.57 -8.65 9.31
CA THR A 5 -9.41 -7.93 9.82
C THR A 5 -8.12 -8.62 9.40
N ASN A 6 -8.08 -9.93 9.52
CA ASN A 6 -6.89 -10.68 9.13
C ASN A 6 -6.61 -10.57 7.64
N PHE A 7 -7.66 -10.63 6.82
CA PHE A 7 -7.50 -10.51 5.39
C PHE A 7 -7.00 -9.12 5.02
N GLY A 8 -7.57 -8.09 5.62
CA GLY A 8 -7.14 -6.72 5.36
C GLY A 8 -5.69 -6.50 5.71
N ARG A 9 -5.25 -7.03 6.84
CA ARG A 9 -3.86 -6.91 7.24
C ARG A 9 -2.91 -7.56 6.24
N LYS A 10 -3.28 -8.74 5.76
CA LYS A 10 -2.46 -9.44 4.79
C LYS A 10 -2.32 -8.64 3.50
N VAL A 11 -3.42 -8.09 3.01
CA VAL A 11 -3.41 -7.28 1.80
C VAL A 11 -2.52 -6.06 1.99
N ILE A 12 -2.69 -5.35 3.09
CA ILE A 12 -1.91 -4.15 3.38
C ILE A 12 -0.43 -4.48 3.48
N THR A 13 -0.09 -5.56 4.17
CA THR A 13 1.31 -5.96 4.34
C THR A 13 1.95 -6.28 2.99
N GLN A 14 1.24 -7.01 2.14
CA GLN A 14 1.76 -7.35 0.82
C GLN A 14 1.92 -6.10 -0.04
N LEU A 15 0.94 -5.21 -0.03
CA LEU A 15 1.03 -3.97 -0.77
C LEU A 15 2.20 -3.12 -0.29
N PHE A 16 2.34 -3.00 1.01
CA PHE A 16 3.44 -2.23 1.58
C PHE A 16 4.78 -2.77 1.10
N THR A 17 4.97 -4.07 1.20
CA THR A 17 6.21 -4.71 0.79
C THR A 17 6.51 -4.47 -0.69
N LYS A 18 5.51 -4.66 -1.54
CA LYS A 18 5.69 -4.48 -2.97
C LYS A 18 6.00 -3.03 -3.32
N ILE A 19 5.24 -2.10 -2.76
CA ILE A 19 5.45 -0.69 -3.04
C ILE A 19 6.80 -0.24 -2.51
N LYS A 20 7.21 -0.74 -1.35
CA LYS A 20 8.49 -0.38 -0.77
C LYS A 20 9.66 -0.77 -1.67
N ARG A 21 9.52 -1.86 -2.38
CA ARG A 21 10.57 -2.31 -3.30
C ARG A 21 10.73 -1.37 -4.49
N ASN A 22 9.61 -0.87 -5.00
CA ASN A 22 9.61 0.02 -6.15
C ASN A 22 8.63 1.18 -5.94
N PRO A 23 8.93 2.06 -4.98
CA PRO A 23 7.98 3.12 -4.64
C PRO A 23 7.71 4.08 -5.78
N LYS A 24 8.70 4.34 -6.60
CA LYS A 24 8.53 5.27 -7.72
C LYS A 24 7.53 4.77 -8.75
N GLN A 25 7.33 3.45 -8.81
CA GLN A 25 6.41 2.86 -9.78
C GLN A 25 4.96 3.11 -9.40
N TYR A 26 4.69 3.24 -8.11
CA TYR A 26 3.33 3.37 -7.60
C TYR A 26 3.00 4.76 -7.12
N ILE A 27 4.00 5.48 -6.64
CA ILE A 27 3.80 6.77 -5.97
C ILE A 27 4.70 7.82 -6.62
N ASN A 28 4.16 9.01 -6.79
CA ASN A 28 4.97 10.14 -7.25
C ASN A 28 5.72 10.73 -6.05
N ILE A 29 6.93 10.24 -5.84
CA ILE A 29 7.73 10.61 -4.68
C ILE A 29 8.05 12.10 -4.66
N LYS A 30 8.09 12.74 -5.83
CA LYS A 30 8.38 14.17 -5.90
C LYS A 30 7.43 15.03 -5.10
N LYS A 31 6.20 14.55 -4.90
CA LYS A 31 5.21 15.26 -4.10
C LYS A 31 5.48 15.17 -2.61
N TYR A 32 6.37 14.30 -2.19
CA TYR A 32 6.57 13.97 -0.78
C TYR A 32 8.02 14.18 -0.36
N THR A 33 8.59 15.29 -0.73
CA THR A 33 10.03 15.52 -0.54
C THR A 33 10.48 15.52 0.91
N ASN A 34 9.57 15.84 1.84
CA ASN A 34 9.92 15.96 3.26
C ASN A 34 9.51 14.76 4.10
N LEU A 35 8.99 13.71 3.47
CA LEU A 35 8.56 12.52 4.19
C LEU A 35 9.46 11.34 3.86
N ASN A 36 9.66 10.44 4.84
CA ASN A 36 10.39 9.24 4.51
C ASN A 36 9.48 8.26 3.74
N THR A 37 10.15 7.32 3.04
CA THR A 37 9.47 6.44 2.11
C THR A 37 8.36 5.63 2.78
N GLU A 38 8.62 5.14 3.98
CA GLU A 38 7.62 4.33 4.68
C GLU A 38 6.37 5.13 4.99
N ARG A 39 6.54 6.39 5.38
CA ARG A 39 5.40 7.24 5.67
C ARG A 39 4.59 7.50 4.39
N ILE A 40 5.28 7.75 3.28
CA ILE A 40 4.63 7.97 2.00
C ILE A 40 3.80 6.76 1.61
N ILE A 41 4.35 5.56 1.77
CA ILE A 41 3.66 4.33 1.43
C ILE A 41 2.43 4.14 2.31
N CYS A 42 2.56 4.40 3.61
CA CYS A 42 1.43 4.29 4.52
C CYS A 42 0.29 5.22 4.13
N ASP A 43 0.63 6.47 3.81
CA ASP A 43 -0.38 7.44 3.38
C ASP A 43 -1.06 7.00 2.08
N TYR A 44 -0.27 6.47 1.16
CA TYR A 44 -0.80 6.00 -0.10
C TYR A 44 -1.80 4.87 0.10
N ILE A 45 -1.43 3.87 0.89
CA ILE A 45 -2.30 2.72 1.15
C ILE A 45 -3.53 3.15 1.95
N ALA A 46 -3.36 4.05 2.91
CA ALA A 46 -4.48 4.51 3.73
C ALA A 46 -5.53 5.24 2.91
N GLY A 47 -5.13 5.84 1.80
CA GLY A 47 -6.07 6.52 0.91
C GLY A 47 -6.80 5.61 -0.05
N MET A 48 -6.46 4.33 -0.09
CA MET A 48 -7.12 3.39 -0.98
C MET A 48 -8.45 2.94 -0.42
N THR A 49 -9.40 2.70 -1.31
CA THR A 49 -10.61 1.97 -0.94
C THR A 49 -10.27 0.49 -0.82
N ASP A 50 -11.10 -0.25 -0.09
CA ASP A 50 -10.90 -1.68 0.05
C ASP A 50 -10.86 -2.36 -1.31
N ARG A 51 -11.77 -1.97 -2.19
CA ARG A 51 -11.85 -2.55 -3.51
C ARG A 51 -10.58 -2.30 -4.31
N TYR A 52 -10.07 -1.08 -4.26
CA TYR A 52 -8.85 -0.72 -4.96
C TYR A 52 -7.67 -1.53 -4.43
N ALA A 53 -7.56 -1.62 -3.12
CA ALA A 53 -6.47 -2.36 -2.50
C ALA A 53 -6.48 -3.83 -2.88
N ILE A 54 -7.65 -4.44 -2.91
CA ILE A 54 -7.80 -5.85 -3.28
C ILE A 54 -7.43 -6.05 -4.75
N ASN A 55 -7.90 -5.16 -5.62
CA ASN A 55 -7.57 -5.27 -7.03
C ASN A 55 -6.06 -5.15 -7.27
N LEU A 56 -5.43 -4.18 -6.61
CA LEU A 56 -4.00 -4.00 -6.75
C LEU A 56 -3.25 -5.22 -6.21
N TYR A 57 -3.69 -5.74 -5.09
CA TYR A 57 -3.08 -6.93 -4.51
C TYR A 57 -3.13 -8.11 -5.48
N ASN A 58 -4.26 -8.30 -6.13
CA ASN A 58 -4.41 -9.37 -7.11
C ASN A 58 -3.49 -9.18 -8.32
N GLN A 59 -3.22 -7.95 -8.69
CA GLN A 59 -2.33 -7.67 -9.82
C GLN A 59 -0.86 -7.97 -9.49
N ILE A 60 -0.47 -7.74 -8.27
CA ILE A 60 0.95 -7.83 -7.90
C ILE A 60 1.33 -9.13 -7.23
N LYS A 61 0.37 -9.93 -6.81
CA LYS A 61 0.70 -11.15 -6.08
C LYS A 61 1.25 -12.26 -6.98
#